data_532204735d5e311866d9150fac6c24b6
#
_entry.id   532204735d5e311866d9150fac6c24b6
#
_cell.length_a   1.000
_cell.length_b   1.000
_cell.length_c   1.000
_cell.angle_alpha   90.00
_cell.angle_beta   90.00
_cell.angle_gamma   90.00
#
_symmetry.space_group_name_H-M   'P 1'
#
loop_
_entity.id
_entity.type
_entity.pdbx_description
1 polymer ?
#
loop_
_entity_poly.entity_id
_entity_poly.type
_entity_poly.pdbx_seq_one_letter_code
_entity_poly.pdbx_strand_id
1 'polypeptide(L)'
;MNKKLLILLIALVSVLICLSVVTASDNNDLKVKSLKINKVKKIHTDSNGNTKKSSKYYAKFNVTSKSGSMKKYDVEIQCLDKKGKVIKTIKSHIDREGKNKIPLKCVSGVKSIKIKIKDDSGKVVFEGNTSKIKTTEKVTEDQPAKSESSSSSATYWASSNSNKFHNPSCEWAQKISGRNKVVFHSRNEALNSGYQPCQVCSP
;
A
#
# COMPACT_ATOMS: atom_id res chain seq x y z
N MET A 1 -31.39 41.89 8.55
CA MET A 1 -30.73 40.69 8.99
C MET A 1 -29.37 41.07 9.58
N ASN A 2 -29.11 40.75 10.85
CA ASN A 2 -27.97 41.28 11.59
C ASN A 2 -26.67 40.61 11.10
N LYS A 3 -25.63 41.38 10.71
CA LYS A 3 -24.36 40.85 10.17
C LYS A 3 -23.72 39.79 11.10
N LYS A 4 -23.91 39.93 12.41
CA LYS A 4 -23.45 38.94 13.40
C LYS A 4 -24.19 37.61 13.31
N LEU A 5 -25.50 37.62 12.99
CA LEU A 5 -26.31 36.43 12.78
C LEU A 5 -25.92 35.69 11.49
N LEU A 6 -25.58 36.42 10.44
CA LEU A 6 -25.11 35.85 9.17
C LEU A 6 -23.74 35.15 9.34
N ILE A 7 -22.83 35.76 10.11
CA ILE A 7 -21.49 35.16 10.40
C ILE A 7 -21.66 33.90 11.25
N LEU A 8 -22.57 33.89 12.23
CA LEU A 8 -22.86 32.73 13.05
C LEU A 8 -23.47 31.59 12.23
N LEU A 9 -24.36 31.88 11.28
CA LEU A 9 -24.95 30.92 10.37
C LEU A 9 -23.90 30.31 9.41
N ILE A 10 -22.98 31.13 8.90
CA ILE A 10 -21.86 30.64 8.06
C ILE A 10 -20.89 29.78 8.85
N ALA A 11 -20.61 30.14 10.11
CA ALA A 11 -19.78 29.33 11.00
C ALA A 11 -20.44 27.98 11.36
N LEU A 12 -21.76 27.95 11.56
CA LEU A 12 -22.51 26.71 11.83
C LEU A 12 -22.55 25.79 10.62
N VAL A 13 -22.67 26.34 9.41
CA VAL A 13 -22.63 25.55 8.15
C VAL A 13 -21.24 24.98 7.90
N SER A 14 -20.17 25.69 8.29
CA SER A 14 -18.79 25.20 8.12
C SER A 14 -18.42 24.09 9.09
N VAL A 15 -19.02 24.00 10.25
CA VAL A 15 -18.82 22.91 11.24
C VAL A 15 -19.56 21.64 10.83
N LEU A 16 -20.65 21.74 10.05
CA LEU A 16 -21.40 20.55 9.59
C LEU A 16 -20.72 19.79 8.43
N ILE A 17 -19.67 20.36 7.82
CA ILE A 17 -18.98 19.70 6.67
C ILE A 17 -17.90 18.70 7.11
N CYS A 18 -17.60 18.59 8.43
CA CYS A 18 -16.61 17.65 8.94
C CYS A 18 -17.16 16.29 9.40
N LEU A 19 -18.47 16.03 9.30
CA LEU A 19 -18.96 14.69 9.46
C LEU A 19 -18.67 13.88 8.17
N SER A 20 -17.80 12.91 8.27
CA SER A 20 -17.61 11.86 7.28
C SER A 20 -18.95 11.12 7.08
N VAL A 21 -19.79 11.64 6.18
CA VAL A 21 -21.03 10.96 5.78
C VAL A 21 -20.62 9.73 4.99
N VAL A 22 -20.55 8.61 5.68
CA VAL A 22 -20.59 7.30 5.05
C VAL A 22 -22.06 7.05 4.74
N THR A 23 -22.53 7.50 3.57
CA THR A 23 -23.81 7.05 3.05
C THR A 23 -23.64 5.62 2.55
N ALA A 24 -23.81 4.65 3.44
CA ALA A 24 -23.99 3.27 3.05
C ALA A 24 -25.45 3.13 2.54
N SER A 25 -25.61 2.96 1.23
CA SER A 25 -26.86 2.43 0.68
C SER A 25 -27.01 1.00 1.18
N ASP A 26 -28.05 0.71 1.97
CA ASP A 26 -28.25 -0.57 2.70
C ASP A 26 -28.44 -1.81 1.82
N ASN A 27 -28.49 -1.67 0.50
CA ASN A 27 -28.68 -2.77 -0.46
C ASN A 27 -27.39 -3.23 -1.17
N ASN A 28 -26.22 -2.77 -0.73
CA ASN A 28 -24.96 -3.15 -1.38
C ASN A 28 -24.36 -4.40 -0.72
N ASP A 29 -23.96 -5.35 -1.55
CA ASP A 29 -23.24 -6.58 -1.14
C ASP A 29 -21.88 -6.28 -0.52
N LEU A 30 -21.32 -5.09 -0.76
CA LEU A 30 -19.99 -4.69 -0.34
C LEU A 30 -20.00 -3.78 0.88
N LYS A 31 -19.26 -4.16 1.93
CA LYS A 31 -18.99 -3.33 3.11
C LYS A 31 -17.53 -2.91 3.15
N VAL A 32 -17.28 -1.60 3.23
CA VAL A 32 -15.92 -1.03 3.31
C VAL A 32 -15.70 -0.43 4.70
N LYS A 33 -14.61 -0.80 5.35
CA LYS A 33 -14.22 -0.30 6.67
C LYS A 33 -12.79 0.24 6.67
N SER A 34 -12.48 1.08 7.65
CA SER A 34 -11.10 1.54 7.96
C SER A 34 -10.41 2.26 6.80
N LEU A 35 -11.17 3.03 5.99
CA LEU A 35 -10.60 3.83 4.92
C LEU A 35 -9.63 4.89 5.49
N LYS A 36 -8.38 4.86 5.04
CA LYS A 36 -7.33 5.79 5.44
C LYS A 36 -6.27 5.97 4.36
N ILE A 37 -5.57 7.09 4.40
CA ILE A 37 -4.38 7.34 3.60
C ILE A 37 -3.16 6.91 4.41
N ASN A 38 -2.29 6.09 3.83
CA ASN A 38 -0.99 5.74 4.41
C ASN A 38 0.11 6.44 3.62
N LYS A 39 0.82 7.37 4.27
CA LYS A 39 2.01 8.03 3.74
C LYS A 39 3.24 7.28 4.23
N VAL A 40 4.01 6.70 3.32
CA VAL A 40 5.29 6.07 3.64
C VAL A 40 6.40 7.02 3.21
N LYS A 41 7.08 7.60 4.19
CA LYS A 41 8.31 8.37 3.95
C LYS A 41 9.46 7.38 3.90
N LYS A 42 10.27 7.45 2.86
CA LYS A 42 11.54 6.75 2.74
C LYS A 42 12.65 7.79 2.85
N ILE A 43 13.56 7.55 3.75
CA ILE A 43 14.78 8.32 3.93
C ILE A 43 15.90 7.36 3.53
N HIS A 44 16.65 7.72 2.51
CA HIS A 44 17.79 6.95 2.03
C HIS A 44 19.03 7.82 2.21
N THR A 45 20.00 7.35 2.96
CA THR A 45 21.30 8.02 3.14
C THR A 45 22.34 7.18 2.42
N ASP A 46 23.02 7.77 1.45
CA ASP A 46 24.09 7.11 0.71
C ASP A 46 25.39 7.02 1.54
N SER A 47 26.38 6.29 1.03
CA SER A 47 27.68 6.10 1.66
C SER A 47 28.47 7.40 1.88
N ASN A 48 28.09 8.49 1.21
CA ASN A 48 28.69 9.82 1.33
C ASN A 48 27.92 10.72 2.32
N GLY A 49 26.91 10.17 3.03
CA GLY A 49 26.10 10.92 3.98
C GLY A 49 24.99 11.77 3.34
N ASN A 50 24.80 11.73 2.02
CA ASN A 50 23.75 12.48 1.36
C ASN A 50 22.39 11.81 1.59
N THR A 51 21.43 12.59 2.04
CA THR A 51 20.09 12.07 2.37
C THR A 51 19.07 12.40 1.29
N LYS A 52 18.47 11.38 0.68
CA LYS A 52 17.36 11.49 -0.26
C LYS A 52 16.05 11.10 0.42
N LYS A 53 15.10 12.05 0.45
CA LYS A 53 13.77 11.82 1.04
C LYS A 53 12.74 11.63 -0.07
N SER A 54 11.94 10.58 0.03
CA SER A 54 10.81 10.34 -0.87
C SER A 54 9.57 9.94 -0.08
N SER A 55 8.40 10.15 -0.67
CA SER A 55 7.13 9.77 -0.04
C SER A 55 6.25 9.03 -1.03
N LYS A 56 5.66 7.92 -0.60
CA LYS A 56 4.66 7.18 -1.36
C LYS A 56 3.35 7.16 -0.58
N TYR A 57 2.24 7.36 -1.27
CA TYR A 57 0.91 7.37 -0.68
C TYR A 57 0.11 6.15 -1.13
N TYR A 58 -0.67 5.60 -0.22
CA TYR A 58 -1.53 4.44 -0.45
C TYR A 58 -2.91 4.69 0.17
N ALA A 59 -3.97 4.35 -0.54
CA ALA A 59 -5.28 4.14 0.08
C ALA A 59 -5.29 2.74 0.72
N LYS A 60 -5.67 2.66 1.99
CA LYS A 60 -5.85 1.39 2.71
C LYS A 60 -7.27 1.32 3.24
N PHE A 61 -7.93 0.22 3.00
CA PHE A 61 -9.29 -0.06 3.47
C PHE A 61 -9.50 -1.57 3.58
N ASN A 62 -10.51 -1.95 4.34
CA ASN A 62 -10.92 -3.34 4.51
C ASN A 62 -12.26 -3.56 3.81
N VAL A 63 -12.39 -4.63 3.07
CA VAL A 63 -13.58 -4.98 2.29
C VAL A 63 -14.11 -6.33 2.75
N THR A 64 -15.43 -6.41 2.91
CA THR A 64 -16.14 -7.67 3.16
C THR A 64 -17.36 -7.73 2.26
N SER A 65 -17.64 -8.89 1.67
CA SER A 65 -18.88 -9.18 0.95
C SER A 65 -19.90 -9.73 1.92
N LYS A 66 -21.17 -9.36 1.76
CA LYS A 66 -22.28 -9.92 2.53
C LYS A 66 -22.66 -11.33 2.04
N SER A 67 -22.48 -11.57 0.74
CA SER A 67 -22.77 -12.86 0.11
C SER A 67 -21.68 -13.92 0.37
N GLY A 68 -20.54 -13.51 0.94
CA GLY A 68 -19.37 -14.38 1.14
C GLY A 68 -18.63 -14.73 -0.17
N SER A 69 -19.08 -14.19 -1.30
CA SER A 69 -18.43 -14.36 -2.61
C SER A 69 -17.98 -13.01 -3.13
N MET A 70 -16.68 -12.86 -3.34
CA MET A 70 -16.12 -11.62 -3.84
C MET A 70 -16.07 -11.62 -5.36
N LYS A 71 -16.80 -10.68 -5.96
CA LYS A 71 -16.69 -10.35 -7.40
C LYS A 71 -15.58 -9.34 -7.63
N LYS A 72 -15.26 -9.11 -8.89
CA LYS A 72 -14.38 -8.00 -9.28
C LYS A 72 -15.14 -6.69 -9.21
N TYR A 73 -14.59 -5.70 -8.53
CA TYR A 73 -15.13 -4.35 -8.43
C TYR A 73 -14.13 -3.33 -8.95
N ASP A 74 -14.60 -2.37 -9.71
CA ASP A 74 -13.79 -1.24 -10.16
C ASP A 74 -13.69 -0.18 -9.08
N VAL A 75 -12.49 0.33 -8.86
CA VAL A 75 -12.19 1.33 -7.84
C VAL A 75 -11.67 2.59 -8.50
N GLU A 76 -12.35 3.70 -8.27
CA GLU A 76 -11.89 5.03 -8.64
C GLU A 76 -11.53 5.82 -7.39
N ILE A 77 -10.31 6.36 -7.33
CA ILE A 77 -9.83 7.17 -6.21
C ILE A 77 -9.40 8.53 -6.73
N GLN A 78 -10.03 9.58 -6.23
CA GLN A 78 -9.65 10.96 -6.47
C GLN A 78 -8.81 11.46 -5.29
N CYS A 79 -7.59 11.91 -5.57
CA CYS A 79 -6.73 12.57 -4.61
C CYS A 79 -7.01 14.08 -4.63
N LEU A 80 -7.22 14.67 -3.47
CA LEU A 80 -7.56 16.08 -3.33
C LEU A 80 -6.50 16.83 -2.53
N ASP A 81 -6.28 18.10 -2.90
CA ASP A 81 -5.44 19.03 -2.17
C ASP A 81 -6.17 19.64 -0.96
N LYS A 82 -5.53 20.62 -0.29
CA LYS A 82 -6.10 21.34 0.86
C LYS A 82 -7.33 22.19 0.52
N LYS A 83 -7.50 22.53 -0.76
CA LYS A 83 -8.65 23.32 -1.26
C LYS A 83 -9.77 22.41 -1.78
N GLY A 84 -9.61 21.09 -1.71
CA GLY A 84 -10.58 20.13 -2.24
C GLY A 84 -10.50 19.94 -3.75
N LYS A 85 -9.49 20.51 -4.42
CA LYS A 85 -9.28 20.33 -5.86
C LYS A 85 -8.71 18.94 -6.12
N VAL A 86 -9.23 18.26 -7.14
CA VAL A 86 -8.69 16.97 -7.60
C VAL A 86 -7.33 17.20 -8.26
N ILE A 87 -6.29 16.60 -7.67
CA ILE A 87 -4.91 16.64 -8.20
C ILE A 87 -4.58 15.39 -8.99
N LYS A 88 -5.28 14.27 -8.73
CA LYS A 88 -5.10 13.02 -9.47
C LYS A 88 -6.30 12.10 -9.28
N THR A 89 -6.64 11.39 -10.35
CA THR A 89 -7.59 10.26 -10.31
C THR A 89 -6.83 8.96 -10.61
N ILE A 90 -7.09 7.93 -9.81
CA ILE A 90 -6.51 6.59 -9.95
C ILE A 90 -7.65 5.62 -10.19
N LYS A 91 -7.52 4.80 -11.23
CA LYS A 91 -8.40 3.66 -11.48
C LYS A 91 -7.66 2.38 -11.09
N SER A 92 -8.35 1.48 -10.44
CA SER A 92 -7.86 0.18 -9.97
C SER A 92 -9.03 -0.79 -9.87
N HIS A 93 -8.79 -1.99 -9.40
CA HIS A 93 -9.84 -2.96 -9.10
C HIS A 93 -9.54 -3.70 -7.80
N ILE A 94 -10.54 -4.34 -7.22
CA ILE A 94 -10.45 -5.26 -6.09
C ILE A 94 -11.24 -6.52 -6.43
N ASP A 95 -10.67 -7.66 -6.10
CA ASP A 95 -11.20 -9.00 -6.37
C ASP A 95 -11.14 -9.93 -5.15
N ARG A 96 -10.78 -9.37 -3.99
CA ARG A 96 -10.61 -10.13 -2.74
C ARG A 96 -11.09 -9.37 -1.52
N GLU A 97 -11.59 -10.10 -0.55
CA GLU A 97 -11.91 -9.58 0.77
C GLU A 97 -10.67 -9.24 1.59
N GLY A 98 -10.90 -8.57 2.70
CA GLY A 98 -9.87 -8.21 3.66
C GLY A 98 -9.15 -6.90 3.34
N LYS A 99 -7.88 -6.82 3.72
CA LYS A 99 -7.08 -5.60 3.65
C LYS A 99 -6.62 -5.30 2.23
N ASN A 100 -7.11 -4.21 1.66
CA ASN A 100 -6.70 -3.70 0.36
C ASN A 100 -5.77 -2.49 0.50
N LYS A 101 -4.79 -2.39 -0.41
CA LYS A 101 -3.78 -1.33 -0.45
C LYS A 101 -3.55 -0.90 -1.89
N ILE A 102 -4.05 0.27 -2.27
CA ILE A 102 -3.92 0.82 -3.62
C ILE A 102 -2.90 1.97 -3.62
N PRO A 103 -1.84 1.92 -4.46
CA PRO A 103 -0.87 3.00 -4.58
C PRO A 103 -1.51 4.21 -5.25
N LEU A 104 -1.40 5.38 -4.61
CA LEU A 104 -2.02 6.61 -5.12
C LEU A 104 -1.19 7.29 -6.22
N LYS A 105 0.05 6.82 -6.44
CA LYS A 105 0.99 7.39 -7.45
C LYS A 105 1.07 8.92 -7.41
N CYS A 106 0.82 9.51 -6.23
CA CYS A 106 0.90 10.96 -5.97
C CYS A 106 2.21 11.24 -5.24
N VAL A 107 2.89 12.31 -5.63
CA VAL A 107 4.22 12.65 -5.12
C VAL A 107 4.12 13.57 -3.90
N SER A 108 3.15 14.48 -3.87
CA SER A 108 2.96 15.44 -2.78
C SER A 108 1.56 16.05 -2.80
N GLY A 109 1.19 16.77 -1.74
CA GLY A 109 0.00 17.63 -1.72
C GLY A 109 -1.32 16.96 -1.39
N VAL A 110 -1.39 15.61 -1.32
CA VAL A 110 -2.64 14.90 -0.98
C VAL A 110 -3.02 15.20 0.46
N LYS A 111 -4.22 15.71 0.66
CA LYS A 111 -4.82 15.97 1.98
C LYS A 111 -6.01 15.08 2.28
N SER A 112 -6.76 14.72 1.25
CA SER A 112 -7.90 13.80 1.35
C SER A 112 -8.03 12.96 0.08
N ILE A 113 -8.82 11.90 0.18
CA ILE A 113 -9.23 11.08 -0.97
C ILE A 113 -10.73 10.91 -0.96
N LYS A 114 -11.33 10.86 -2.16
CA LYS A 114 -12.66 10.31 -2.41
C LYS A 114 -12.48 8.98 -3.12
N ILE A 115 -13.24 7.96 -2.70
CA ILE A 115 -13.22 6.63 -3.31
C ILE A 115 -14.62 6.27 -3.75
N LYS A 116 -14.75 5.74 -4.97
CA LYS A 116 -15.96 5.12 -5.51
C LYS A 116 -15.63 3.70 -5.90
N ILE A 117 -16.47 2.78 -5.51
CA ILE A 117 -16.37 1.37 -5.91
C ILE A 117 -17.60 1.04 -6.70
N LYS A 118 -17.42 0.47 -7.89
CA LYS A 118 -18.48 0.11 -8.84
C LYS A 118 -18.47 -1.40 -9.06
N ASP A 119 -19.65 -1.98 -9.22
CA ASP A 119 -19.79 -3.36 -9.66
C ASP A 119 -19.55 -3.50 -11.19
N ASP A 120 -19.69 -4.70 -11.68
CA ASP A 120 -19.54 -5.07 -13.09
C ASP A 120 -20.57 -4.38 -14.02
N SER A 121 -21.71 -3.94 -13.49
CA SER A 121 -22.71 -3.15 -14.22
C SER A 121 -22.36 -1.64 -14.26
N GLY A 122 -21.29 -1.22 -13.56
CA GLY A 122 -20.92 0.19 -13.41
C GLY A 122 -21.69 0.93 -12.33
N LYS A 123 -22.58 0.25 -11.58
CA LYS A 123 -23.32 0.83 -10.46
C LYS A 123 -22.38 1.10 -9.29
N VAL A 124 -22.47 2.29 -8.68
CA VAL A 124 -21.73 2.61 -7.47
C VAL A 124 -22.27 1.83 -6.28
N VAL A 125 -21.46 0.93 -5.74
CA VAL A 125 -21.79 0.10 -4.57
C VAL A 125 -21.22 0.64 -3.27
N PHE A 126 -20.23 1.53 -3.37
CA PHE A 126 -19.67 2.25 -2.23
C PHE A 126 -19.12 3.60 -2.67
N GLU A 127 -19.38 4.64 -1.88
CA GLU A 127 -18.73 5.93 -1.98
C GLU A 127 -18.28 6.39 -0.59
N GLY A 128 -17.07 6.91 -0.49
CA GLY A 128 -16.53 7.38 0.78
C GLY A 128 -15.40 8.38 0.60
N ASN A 129 -15.10 9.11 1.66
CA ASN A 129 -13.97 10.03 1.69
C ASN A 129 -13.19 9.87 2.99
N THR A 130 -11.94 10.30 2.97
CA THR A 130 -11.11 10.38 4.19
C THR A 130 -9.99 11.40 4.05
N SER A 131 -9.76 12.12 5.13
CA SER A 131 -8.57 12.96 5.34
C SER A 131 -7.61 12.36 6.38
N LYS A 132 -7.93 11.17 6.94
CA LYS A 132 -7.09 10.48 7.93
C LYS A 132 -5.81 9.99 7.28
N ILE A 133 -4.69 10.66 7.55
CA ILE A 133 -3.36 10.31 7.04
C ILE A 133 -2.54 9.67 8.16
N LYS A 134 -2.17 8.40 8.00
CA LYS A 134 -1.18 7.74 8.85
C LYS A 134 0.18 7.82 8.17
N THR A 135 1.15 8.47 8.81
CA THR A 135 2.54 8.51 8.32
C THR A 135 3.33 7.37 8.93
N THR A 136 4.11 6.68 8.11
CA THR A 136 5.09 5.67 8.53
C THR A 136 6.43 6.07 7.93
N GLU A 137 7.47 6.12 8.72
CA GLU A 137 8.83 6.40 8.25
C GLU A 137 9.59 5.09 8.10
N LYS A 138 10.34 4.97 7.01
CA LYS A 138 11.32 3.90 6.80
C LYS A 138 12.65 4.59 6.51
N VAL A 139 13.59 4.42 7.40
CA VAL A 139 14.98 4.85 7.22
C VAL A 139 15.71 3.66 6.62
N THR A 140 16.41 3.87 5.52
CA THR A 140 17.36 2.93 4.94
C THR A 140 18.69 3.67 4.84
N GLU A 141 19.68 3.20 5.55
CA GLU A 141 21.06 3.68 5.46
C GLU A 141 21.82 2.67 4.61
N ASP A 142 22.63 3.14 3.67
CA ASP A 142 23.65 2.31 3.03
C ASP A 142 24.80 2.18 4.02
N GLN A 143 24.79 1.12 4.83
CA GLN A 143 25.96 0.81 5.66
C GLN A 143 27.07 0.26 4.77
N PRO A 144 28.30 0.79 4.89
CA PRO A 144 29.48 0.07 4.45
C PRO A 144 29.59 -1.20 5.30
N ALA A 145 29.88 -2.30 4.65
CA ALA A 145 30.00 -3.61 5.28
C ALA A 145 30.94 -3.55 6.50
N LYS A 146 30.35 -3.53 7.71
CA LYS A 146 31.00 -3.92 8.96
C LYS A 146 30.08 -4.87 9.71
N SER A 147 30.60 -6.06 9.91
CA SER A 147 30.06 -7.11 10.75
C SER A 147 29.67 -6.60 12.13
N GLU A 148 28.41 -6.84 12.57
CA GLU A 148 28.11 -7.50 13.83
C GLU A 148 26.61 -7.58 14.08
N SER A 149 26.20 -8.79 14.25
CA SER A 149 25.16 -9.46 15.05
C SER A 149 23.71 -8.92 15.08
N SER A 150 22.84 -9.91 14.75
CA SER A 150 21.48 -10.16 15.23
C SER A 150 20.33 -9.36 14.62
N SER A 151 20.07 -9.59 13.34
CA SER A 151 18.79 -10.05 12.80
C SER A 151 19.08 -10.65 11.42
N SER A 152 18.97 -11.95 11.27
CA SER A 152 19.44 -12.73 10.13
C SER A 152 18.91 -12.17 8.80
N SER A 153 19.72 -11.43 8.07
CA SER A 153 19.58 -11.28 6.64
C SER A 153 19.94 -12.63 6.02
N ALA A 154 18.98 -13.55 6.01
CA ALA A 154 19.18 -14.86 5.42
C ALA A 154 19.44 -14.65 3.92
N THR A 155 20.66 -14.95 3.48
CA THR A 155 21.02 -15.00 2.07
C THR A 155 20.56 -16.35 1.52
N TYR A 156 19.96 -16.35 0.35
CA TYR A 156 19.52 -17.58 -0.33
C TYR A 156 20.18 -17.70 -1.68
N TRP A 157 20.53 -18.90 -2.09
CA TRP A 157 21.14 -19.19 -3.37
C TRP A 157 20.22 -20.02 -4.25
N ALA A 158 20.17 -19.65 -5.53
CA ALA A 158 19.44 -20.40 -6.54
C ALA A 158 20.30 -20.54 -7.81
N SER A 159 19.92 -21.46 -8.69
CA SER A 159 20.50 -21.57 -10.01
C SER A 159 19.57 -20.93 -11.02
N SER A 160 20.11 -20.18 -11.99
CA SER A 160 19.36 -19.66 -13.15
C SER A 160 18.72 -20.77 -14.00
N ASN A 161 19.23 -22.02 -13.87
CA ASN A 161 18.74 -23.20 -14.58
C ASN A 161 17.76 -24.05 -13.74
N SER A 162 17.33 -23.55 -12.58
CA SER A 162 16.42 -24.25 -11.68
C SER A 162 15.43 -23.23 -11.07
N ASN A 163 14.26 -23.72 -10.66
CA ASN A 163 13.27 -22.90 -9.96
C ASN A 163 13.33 -23.06 -8.43
N LYS A 164 14.42 -23.65 -7.89
CA LYS A 164 14.58 -23.86 -6.44
C LYS A 164 15.61 -22.90 -5.86
N PHE A 165 15.30 -22.36 -4.67
CA PHE A 165 16.27 -21.62 -3.86
C PHE A 165 16.58 -22.36 -2.55
N HIS A 166 17.76 -22.13 -2.02
CA HIS A 166 18.37 -22.92 -0.94
C HIS A 166 19.01 -22.02 0.10
N ASN A 167 19.17 -22.52 1.33
CA ASN A 167 20.15 -21.96 2.26
C ASN A 167 21.55 -22.14 1.70
N PRO A 168 22.49 -21.20 1.92
CA PRO A 168 23.88 -21.33 1.44
C PRO A 168 24.61 -22.60 1.88
N SER A 169 24.25 -23.11 3.06
CA SER A 169 24.82 -24.35 3.62
C SER A 169 24.21 -25.64 3.01
N CYS A 170 23.20 -25.53 2.17
CA CYS A 170 22.57 -26.68 1.54
C CYS A 170 23.53 -27.35 0.54
N GLU A 171 23.58 -28.66 0.53
CA GLU A 171 24.40 -29.44 -0.41
C GLU A 171 24.13 -29.08 -1.88
N TRP A 172 22.85 -28.89 -2.22
CA TRP A 172 22.44 -28.47 -3.57
C TRP A 172 22.88 -27.05 -3.91
N ALA A 173 22.92 -26.15 -2.94
CA ALA A 173 23.42 -24.79 -3.14
C ALA A 173 24.92 -24.79 -3.45
N GLN A 174 25.69 -25.65 -2.80
CA GLN A 174 27.13 -25.77 -2.98
C GLN A 174 27.51 -26.31 -4.37
N LYS A 175 26.62 -27.07 -5.00
CA LYS A 175 26.81 -27.63 -6.37
C LYS A 175 26.47 -26.63 -7.47
N ILE A 176 25.96 -25.42 -7.15
CA ILE A 176 25.61 -24.39 -8.12
C ILE A 176 26.90 -23.78 -8.68
N SER A 177 27.12 -23.91 -10.00
CA SER A 177 28.22 -23.23 -10.68
C SER A 177 28.12 -21.71 -10.51
N GLY A 178 29.25 -21.06 -10.24
CA GLY A 178 29.30 -19.62 -10.01
C GLY A 178 28.63 -18.77 -11.09
N ARG A 179 28.77 -19.18 -12.37
CA ARG A 179 28.12 -18.47 -13.50
C ARG A 179 26.59 -18.55 -13.53
N ASN A 180 26.03 -19.55 -12.84
CA ASN A 180 24.58 -19.78 -12.80
C ASN A 180 23.99 -19.42 -11.41
N LYS A 181 24.82 -18.93 -10.49
CA LYS A 181 24.39 -18.60 -9.14
C LYS A 181 23.61 -17.29 -9.11
N VAL A 182 22.38 -17.36 -8.62
CA VAL A 182 21.51 -16.22 -8.29
C VAL A 182 21.45 -16.08 -6.77
N VAL A 183 21.65 -14.88 -6.26
CA VAL A 183 21.66 -14.59 -4.83
C VAL A 183 20.45 -13.73 -4.48
N PHE A 184 19.71 -14.13 -3.47
CA PHE A 184 18.59 -13.38 -2.91
C PHE A 184 18.90 -12.98 -1.46
N HIS A 185 18.50 -11.78 -1.09
CA HIS A 185 18.71 -11.23 0.26
C HIS A 185 17.50 -11.41 1.17
N SER A 186 16.47 -12.07 0.68
CA SER A 186 15.31 -12.48 1.48
C SER A 186 14.54 -13.62 0.83
N ARG A 187 13.87 -14.43 1.66
CA ARG A 187 12.96 -15.49 1.20
C ARG A 187 11.84 -14.92 0.30
N ASN A 188 11.31 -13.76 0.65
CA ASN A 188 10.26 -13.10 -0.12
C ASN A 188 10.74 -12.62 -1.50
N GLU A 189 12.00 -12.21 -1.60
CA GLU A 189 12.61 -11.83 -2.88
C GLU A 189 12.69 -13.04 -3.81
N ALA A 190 13.16 -14.18 -3.31
CA ALA A 190 13.22 -15.42 -4.09
C ALA A 190 11.82 -15.88 -4.56
N LEU A 191 10.82 -15.88 -3.67
CA LEU A 191 9.44 -16.23 -4.02
C LEU A 191 8.83 -15.27 -5.05
N ASN A 192 9.06 -13.96 -4.90
CA ASN A 192 8.56 -12.95 -5.84
C ASN A 192 9.26 -13.02 -7.21
N SER A 193 10.44 -13.62 -7.26
CA SER A 193 11.19 -13.90 -8.49
C SER A 193 10.81 -15.24 -9.14
N GLY A 194 9.79 -15.94 -8.61
CA GLY A 194 9.27 -17.18 -9.16
C GLY A 194 9.99 -18.46 -8.69
N TYR A 195 10.93 -18.33 -7.74
CA TYR A 195 11.60 -19.48 -7.18
C TYR A 195 10.80 -20.11 -6.04
N GLN A 196 10.95 -21.43 -5.88
CA GLN A 196 10.31 -22.23 -4.84
C GLN A 196 11.35 -22.67 -3.80
N PRO A 197 10.97 -22.85 -2.52
CA PRO A 197 11.89 -23.36 -1.52
C PRO A 197 12.31 -24.79 -1.83
N CYS A 198 13.58 -25.08 -1.58
CA CYS A 198 14.10 -26.44 -1.63
C CYS A 198 13.47 -27.30 -0.53
N GLN A 199 13.00 -28.49 -0.87
CA GLN A 199 12.37 -29.41 0.09
C GLN A 199 13.37 -30.04 1.07
N VAL A 200 14.67 -30.06 0.73
CA VAL A 200 15.72 -30.67 1.57
C VAL A 200 16.13 -29.72 2.70
N CYS A 201 16.39 -28.46 2.41
CA CYS A 201 16.86 -27.49 3.40
C CYS A 201 15.76 -26.57 3.92
N SER A 202 14.56 -26.57 3.33
CA SER A 202 13.39 -25.79 3.73
C SER A 202 13.74 -24.32 4.08
N PRO A 203 14.33 -23.56 3.14
CA PRO A 203 14.86 -22.23 3.39
C PRO A 203 13.75 -21.17 3.62
#